data_f384ca4af3ee4eea7987c76874aca324
#
_entry.id   f384ca4af3ee4eea7987c76874aca324
#
_cell.length_a   1.000
_cell.length_b   1.000
_cell.length_c   1.000
_cell.angle_alpha   90.00
_cell.angle_beta   90.00
_cell.angle_gamma   90.00
#
_symmetry.space_group_name_H-M   'P 1'
#
loop_
_entity.id
_entity.type
_entity.pdbx_description
1 polymer ?
#
loop_
_entity_poly.entity_id
_entity_poly.type
_entity_poly.pdbx_seq_one_letter_code
_entity_poly.pdbx_strand_id
1 'polypeptide(L)'
;MMDVRIAACVLVCLLTSNALTALDLRFAIGEMRLDIIQKATACISCLLCCQDTTTASRRAGAMRVLVTAVGAACGMAVVALDQMTGSNIWLLAVLMAVGLVATLCLCRLAGAPAFNARIGAISFLLVASTLTGTARLWYAVFRLISTIFGALVSWTVTSLMTSGKQAD
;
A
#
# COMPACT_ATOMS: atom_id res chain seq x y z
N MET A 1 22.22 -12.94 4.80
CA MET A 1 22.38 -11.55 4.32
C MET A 1 21.04 -10.89 3.93
N MET A 2 20.04 -11.65 3.46
CA MET A 2 18.70 -11.09 3.15
C MET A 2 17.99 -10.55 4.39
N ASP A 3 18.07 -11.26 5.51
CA ASP A 3 17.45 -10.85 6.78
C ASP A 3 17.97 -9.50 7.29
N VAL A 4 19.27 -9.25 7.14
CA VAL A 4 19.89 -7.96 7.53
C VAL A 4 19.38 -6.82 6.65
N ARG A 5 19.17 -7.06 5.33
CA ARG A 5 18.59 -6.07 4.42
C ARG A 5 17.16 -5.74 4.82
N ILE A 6 16.35 -6.76 5.08
CA ILE A 6 14.96 -6.59 5.52
C ILE A 6 14.92 -5.77 6.82
N ALA A 7 15.74 -6.13 7.80
CA ALA A 7 15.83 -5.41 9.07
C ALA A 7 16.25 -3.94 8.87
N ALA A 8 17.26 -3.68 8.04
CA ALA A 8 17.68 -2.31 7.71
C ALA A 8 16.58 -1.52 7.03
N CYS A 9 15.87 -2.12 6.07
CA CYS A 9 14.75 -1.50 5.37
C CYS A 9 13.62 -1.10 6.34
N VAL A 10 13.22 -2.03 7.21
CA VAL A 10 12.17 -1.78 8.21
C VAL A 10 12.61 -0.71 9.21
N LEU A 11 13.86 -0.74 9.66
CA LEU A 11 14.41 0.27 10.56
C LEU A 11 14.35 1.67 9.93
N VAL A 12 14.80 1.81 8.68
CA VAL A 12 14.73 3.10 7.95
C VAL A 12 13.29 3.58 7.83
N CYS A 13 12.34 2.69 7.47
CA CYS A 13 10.92 3.04 7.39
C CYS A 13 10.36 3.51 8.74
N LEU A 14 10.72 2.85 9.84
CA LEU A 14 10.25 3.21 11.18
C LEU A 14 10.86 4.54 11.65
N LEU A 15 12.16 4.73 11.46
CA LEU A 15 12.86 5.96 11.85
C LEU A 15 12.29 7.17 11.10
N THR A 16 12.13 7.06 9.77
CA THR A 16 11.56 8.15 8.97
C THR A 16 10.11 8.44 9.33
N SER A 17 9.29 7.39 9.52
CA SER A 17 7.90 7.58 9.93
C SER A 17 7.78 8.20 11.33
N ASN A 18 8.64 7.80 12.28
CA ASN A 18 8.67 8.39 13.61
C ASN A 18 9.16 9.84 13.59
N ALA A 19 10.16 10.17 12.77
CA ALA A 19 10.63 11.54 12.58
C ALA A 19 9.52 12.45 12.02
N LEU A 20 8.76 11.98 11.02
CA LEU A 20 7.62 12.72 10.48
C LEU A 20 6.50 12.91 11.52
N THR A 21 6.26 11.90 12.35
CA THR A 21 5.30 12.01 13.46
C THR A 21 5.78 13.01 14.53
N ALA A 22 7.07 13.03 14.83
CA ALA A 22 7.68 13.96 15.80
C ALA A 22 7.67 15.41 15.29
N LEU A 23 7.75 15.63 13.99
CA LEU A 23 7.62 16.94 13.34
C LEU A 23 6.15 17.39 13.18
N ASP A 24 5.21 16.65 13.76
CA ASP A 24 3.74 16.87 13.70
C ASP A 24 3.20 17.02 12.26
N LEU A 25 3.88 16.42 11.29
CA LEU A 25 3.44 16.33 9.90
C LEU A 25 2.30 15.32 9.76
N ARG A 26 1.15 15.66 10.36
CA ARG A 26 -0.09 14.89 10.31
C ARG A 26 -1.15 15.67 9.56
N PHE A 27 -1.93 14.96 8.77
CA PHE A 27 -3.05 15.56 8.07
C PHE A 27 -4.31 15.44 8.93
N ALA A 28 -4.85 16.58 9.37
CA ALA A 28 -6.07 16.63 10.16
C ALA A 28 -7.29 16.78 9.23
N ILE A 29 -8.22 15.84 9.31
CA ILE A 29 -9.52 15.92 8.63
C ILE A 29 -10.60 15.88 9.71
N GLY A 30 -11.11 17.06 10.08
CA GLY A 30 -12.04 17.18 11.22
C GLY A 30 -11.34 16.76 12.52
N GLU A 31 -11.93 15.81 13.23
CA GLU A 31 -11.37 15.25 14.48
C GLU A 31 -10.35 14.12 14.25
N MET A 32 -10.24 13.61 13.02
CA MET A 32 -9.32 12.52 12.70
C MET A 32 -7.95 13.05 12.27
N ARG A 33 -6.90 12.52 12.89
CA ARG A 33 -5.51 12.76 12.51
C ARG A 33 -4.98 11.55 11.76
N LEU A 34 -4.68 11.72 10.48
CA LEU A 34 -4.10 10.68 9.62
C LEU A 34 -2.60 10.91 9.45
N ASP A 35 -1.80 9.88 9.73
CA ASP A 35 -0.39 9.93 9.42
C ASP A 35 -0.19 9.90 7.90
N ILE A 36 0.61 10.85 7.36
CA ILE A 36 0.92 10.92 5.91
C ILE A 36 1.60 9.63 5.46
N ILE A 37 2.51 9.10 6.28
CA ILE A 37 3.12 7.78 6.07
C ILE A 37 2.58 6.83 7.11
N GLN A 38 1.72 5.92 6.65
CA GLN A 38 1.17 4.85 7.48
C GLN A 38 2.28 3.83 7.78
N LYS A 39 2.76 3.78 9.02
CA LYS A 39 3.90 2.96 9.47
C LYS A 39 3.78 1.50 9.04
N ALA A 40 2.63 0.88 9.32
CA ALA A 40 2.39 -0.52 8.97
C ALA A 40 2.43 -0.75 7.45
N THR A 41 1.81 0.13 6.66
CA THR A 41 1.78 0.00 5.20
C THR A 41 3.16 0.16 4.59
N ALA A 42 3.95 1.14 5.06
CA ALA A 42 5.32 1.37 4.59
C ALA A 42 6.24 0.17 4.93
N CYS A 43 6.19 -0.32 6.17
CA CYS A 43 7.00 -1.46 6.60
C CYS A 43 6.64 -2.75 5.84
N ILE A 44 5.34 -3.06 5.68
CA ILE A 44 4.89 -4.23 4.91
C ILE A 44 5.31 -4.11 3.45
N SER A 45 5.18 -2.92 2.85
CA SER A 45 5.59 -2.70 1.46
C SER A 45 7.10 -2.87 1.29
N CYS A 46 7.88 -2.34 2.22
CA CYS A 46 9.33 -2.48 2.23
C CYS A 46 9.76 -3.95 2.33
N LEU A 47 9.16 -4.71 3.24
CA LEU A 47 9.43 -6.13 3.46
C LEU A 47 9.12 -6.96 2.20
N LEU A 48 7.99 -6.71 1.55
CA LEU A 48 7.57 -7.46 0.36
C LEU A 48 8.32 -7.05 -0.91
N CYS A 49 8.88 -5.83 -0.95
CA CYS A 49 9.65 -5.34 -2.09
C CYS A 49 11.15 -5.66 -1.98
N CYS A 50 11.65 -6.05 -0.80
CA CYS A 50 13.05 -6.39 -0.60
C CYS A 50 13.35 -7.75 -1.26
N GLN A 51 14.15 -7.71 -2.34
CA GLN A 51 14.54 -8.86 -3.13
C GLN A 51 16.07 -8.98 -3.21
N ASP A 52 16.58 -10.10 -3.71
CA ASP A 52 18.02 -10.36 -3.79
C ASP A 52 18.75 -9.43 -4.76
N THR A 53 18.07 -8.97 -5.82
CA THR A 53 18.64 -8.08 -6.83
C THR A 53 17.89 -6.75 -6.90
N THR A 54 18.59 -5.68 -7.29
CA THR A 54 18.01 -4.35 -7.47
C THR A 54 16.91 -4.31 -8.52
N THR A 55 17.07 -5.07 -9.61
CA THR A 55 16.07 -5.19 -10.67
C THR A 55 14.80 -5.90 -10.21
N ALA A 56 14.96 -6.99 -9.44
CA ALA A 56 13.82 -7.71 -8.87
C ALA A 56 13.08 -6.86 -7.81
N SER A 57 13.82 -6.15 -6.95
CA SER A 57 13.25 -5.24 -5.95
C SER A 57 12.46 -4.10 -6.62
N ARG A 58 12.99 -3.49 -7.69
CA ARG A 58 12.29 -2.47 -8.46
C ARG A 58 11.00 -3.01 -9.08
N ARG A 59 11.05 -4.21 -9.68
CA ARG A 59 9.88 -4.85 -10.29
C ARG A 59 8.81 -5.19 -9.24
N ALA A 60 9.23 -5.73 -8.09
CA ALA A 60 8.33 -6.02 -6.97
C ALA A 60 7.67 -4.75 -6.44
N GLY A 61 8.44 -3.65 -6.30
CA GLY A 61 7.93 -2.35 -5.89
C GLY A 61 6.89 -1.77 -6.85
N ALA A 62 7.19 -1.78 -8.16
CA ALA A 62 6.27 -1.31 -9.19
C ALA A 62 4.95 -2.11 -9.18
N MET A 63 5.04 -3.45 -9.09
CA MET A 63 3.87 -4.31 -8.96
C MET A 63 3.07 -4.02 -7.69
N ARG A 64 3.75 -3.77 -6.58
CA ARG A 64 3.11 -3.43 -5.31
C ARG A 64 2.30 -2.14 -5.39
N VAL A 65 2.87 -1.10 -5.99
CA VAL A 65 2.19 0.18 -6.21
C VAL A 65 0.98 -0.01 -7.12
N LEU A 66 1.14 -0.73 -8.22
CA LEU A 66 0.07 -1.00 -9.18
C LEU A 66 -1.12 -1.70 -8.53
N VAL A 67 -0.90 -2.84 -7.84
CA VAL A 67 -2.01 -3.59 -7.22
C VAL A 67 -2.67 -2.82 -6.09
N THR A 68 -1.91 -1.99 -5.35
CA THR A 68 -2.45 -1.11 -4.31
C THR A 68 -3.33 -0.03 -4.92
N ALA A 69 -2.90 0.58 -6.04
CA ALA A 69 -3.68 1.59 -6.76
C ALA A 69 -4.98 1.01 -7.33
N VAL A 70 -4.91 -0.16 -7.96
CA VAL A 70 -6.10 -0.86 -8.49
C VAL A 70 -7.07 -1.19 -7.35
N GLY A 71 -6.58 -1.75 -6.23
CA GLY A 71 -7.41 -2.06 -5.07
C GLY A 71 -8.07 -0.83 -4.46
N ALA A 72 -7.32 0.27 -4.33
CA ALA A 72 -7.84 1.53 -3.81
C ALA A 72 -8.92 2.13 -4.75
N ALA A 73 -8.68 2.13 -6.06
CA ALA A 73 -9.65 2.64 -7.05
C ALA A 73 -10.95 1.84 -7.04
N CYS A 74 -10.87 0.51 -7.02
CA CYS A 74 -12.05 -0.35 -6.90
C CYS A 74 -12.79 -0.14 -5.58
N GLY A 75 -12.06 0.02 -4.46
CA GLY A 75 -12.65 0.31 -3.16
C GLY A 75 -13.41 1.64 -3.16
N MET A 76 -12.83 2.68 -3.73
CA MET A 76 -13.51 3.97 -3.87
C MET A 76 -14.75 3.89 -4.77
N ALA A 77 -14.70 3.13 -5.88
CA ALA A 77 -15.84 2.93 -6.77
C ALA A 77 -17.01 2.25 -6.06
N VAL A 78 -16.74 1.18 -5.29
CA VAL A 78 -17.79 0.49 -4.51
C VAL A 78 -18.42 1.41 -3.49
N VAL A 79 -17.62 2.23 -2.82
CA VAL A 79 -18.13 3.20 -1.84
C VAL A 79 -18.99 4.28 -2.50
N ALA A 80 -18.58 4.79 -3.65
CA ALA A 80 -19.36 5.77 -4.40
C ALA A 80 -20.72 5.17 -4.83
N LEU A 81 -20.72 3.93 -5.29
CA LEU A 81 -21.95 3.21 -5.66
C LEU A 81 -22.87 3.01 -4.44
N ASP A 82 -22.32 2.63 -3.28
CA ASP A 82 -23.09 2.46 -2.06
C ASP A 82 -23.77 3.77 -1.61
N GLN A 83 -23.05 4.88 -1.69
CA GLN A 83 -23.61 6.21 -1.38
C GLN A 83 -24.75 6.60 -2.32
N MET A 84 -24.67 6.26 -3.60
CA MET A 84 -25.72 6.54 -4.59
C MET A 84 -26.96 5.66 -4.39
N THR A 85 -26.82 4.48 -3.82
CA THR A 85 -27.90 3.48 -3.64
C THR A 85 -28.57 3.52 -2.25
N GLY A 86 -28.23 4.51 -1.41
CA GLY A 86 -28.94 4.74 -0.14
C GLY A 86 -28.42 3.88 1.03
N SER A 87 -27.18 3.41 0.97
CA SER A 87 -26.45 2.74 2.09
C SER A 87 -27.20 1.56 2.70
N ASN A 88 -27.65 0.62 1.88
CA ASN A 88 -28.26 -0.62 2.35
C ASN A 88 -27.20 -1.66 2.68
N ILE A 89 -27.17 -2.15 3.92
CA ILE A 89 -26.13 -3.08 4.41
C ILE A 89 -26.03 -4.38 3.59
N TRP A 90 -27.14 -4.91 3.09
CA TRP A 90 -27.17 -6.11 2.26
C TRP A 90 -26.61 -5.84 0.86
N LEU A 91 -26.95 -4.67 0.30
CA LEU A 91 -26.43 -4.25 -1.00
C LEU A 91 -24.94 -3.97 -0.91
N LEU A 92 -24.48 -3.32 0.16
CA LEU A 92 -23.05 -3.10 0.41
C LEU A 92 -22.28 -4.43 0.46
N ALA A 93 -22.81 -5.46 1.13
CA ALA A 93 -22.16 -6.77 1.18
C ALA A 93 -22.01 -7.40 -0.21
N VAL A 94 -23.02 -7.30 -1.06
CA VAL A 94 -22.95 -7.79 -2.46
C VAL A 94 -21.95 -6.96 -3.26
N LEU A 95 -21.98 -5.63 -3.16
CA LEU A 95 -21.03 -4.74 -3.83
C LEU A 95 -19.58 -5.00 -3.41
N MET A 96 -19.35 -5.29 -2.13
CA MET A 96 -18.05 -5.67 -1.62
C MET A 96 -17.55 -6.99 -2.22
N ALA A 97 -18.42 -8.00 -2.34
CA ALA A 97 -18.07 -9.29 -2.94
C ALA A 97 -17.75 -9.14 -4.43
N VAL A 98 -18.58 -8.43 -5.18
CA VAL A 98 -18.38 -8.16 -6.62
C VAL A 98 -17.13 -7.32 -6.83
N GLY A 99 -16.93 -6.25 -6.04
CA GLY A 99 -15.76 -5.38 -6.09
C GLY A 99 -14.47 -6.12 -5.79
N LEU A 100 -14.49 -7.07 -4.86
CA LEU A 100 -13.34 -7.93 -4.55
C LEU A 100 -12.95 -8.80 -5.76
N VAL A 101 -13.92 -9.46 -6.39
CA VAL A 101 -13.69 -10.28 -7.58
C VAL A 101 -13.18 -9.41 -8.73
N ALA A 102 -13.80 -8.25 -8.96
CA ALA A 102 -13.35 -7.29 -9.97
C ALA A 102 -11.91 -6.84 -9.74
N THR A 103 -11.54 -6.53 -8.49
CA THR A 103 -10.16 -6.17 -8.12
C THR A 103 -9.17 -7.28 -8.44
N LEU A 104 -9.50 -8.53 -8.09
CA LEU A 104 -8.65 -9.68 -8.39
C LEU A 104 -8.48 -9.89 -9.90
N CYS A 105 -9.56 -9.76 -10.67
CA CYS A 105 -9.54 -9.88 -12.13
C CYS A 105 -8.68 -8.76 -12.76
N LEU A 106 -8.88 -7.50 -12.34
CA LEU A 106 -8.10 -6.36 -12.86
C LEU A 106 -6.62 -6.49 -12.54
N CYS A 107 -6.26 -6.90 -11.32
CA CYS A 107 -4.86 -7.14 -10.96
C CYS A 107 -4.23 -8.24 -11.82
N ARG A 108 -4.96 -9.32 -12.13
CA ARG A 108 -4.48 -10.40 -13.01
C ARG A 108 -4.34 -9.92 -14.46
N LEU A 109 -5.30 -9.17 -14.97
CA LEU A 109 -5.23 -8.55 -16.30
C LEU A 109 -4.04 -7.60 -16.44
N ALA A 110 -3.68 -6.91 -15.36
CA ALA A 110 -2.48 -6.07 -15.28
C ALA A 110 -1.16 -6.89 -15.14
N GLY A 111 -1.21 -8.21 -15.25
CA GLY A 111 -0.04 -9.09 -15.20
C GLY A 111 0.49 -9.36 -13.79
N ALA A 112 -0.28 -9.07 -12.75
CA ALA A 112 0.13 -9.35 -11.39
C ALA A 112 0.00 -10.85 -11.07
N PRO A 113 1.03 -11.50 -10.48
CA PRO A 113 0.93 -12.86 -10.01
C PRO A 113 -0.13 -12.99 -8.91
N ALA A 114 -0.67 -14.20 -8.72
CA ALA A 114 -1.80 -14.46 -7.81
C ALA A 114 -1.56 -13.94 -6.37
N PHE A 115 -0.33 -14.02 -5.89
CA PHE A 115 0.04 -13.48 -4.57
C PHE A 115 -0.14 -11.94 -4.51
N ASN A 116 0.35 -11.23 -5.52
CA ASN A 116 0.24 -9.77 -5.58
C ASN A 116 -1.21 -9.31 -5.79
N ALA A 117 -2.02 -10.06 -6.56
CA ALA A 117 -3.44 -9.77 -6.70
C ALA A 117 -4.19 -9.82 -5.36
N ARG A 118 -3.84 -10.76 -4.46
CA ARG A 118 -4.39 -10.80 -3.09
C ARG A 118 -4.06 -9.55 -2.28
N ILE A 119 -2.89 -8.97 -2.50
CA ILE A 119 -2.50 -7.71 -1.84
C ILE A 119 -3.38 -6.55 -2.33
N GLY A 120 -3.71 -6.50 -3.62
CA GLY A 120 -4.70 -5.58 -4.18
C GLY A 120 -6.08 -5.74 -3.53
N ALA A 121 -6.52 -6.99 -3.33
CA ALA A 121 -7.75 -7.31 -2.62
C ALA A 121 -7.75 -6.81 -1.16
N ILE A 122 -6.64 -6.96 -0.43
CA ILE A 122 -6.49 -6.40 0.92
C ILE A 122 -6.58 -4.86 0.89
N SER A 123 -5.96 -4.21 -0.09
CA SER A 123 -6.05 -2.76 -0.25
C SER A 123 -7.47 -2.30 -0.54
N PHE A 124 -8.20 -3.03 -1.38
CA PHE A 124 -9.64 -2.84 -1.64
C PHE A 124 -10.45 -2.90 -0.34
N LEU A 125 -10.33 -3.99 0.42
CA LEU A 125 -11.08 -4.20 1.66
C LEU A 125 -10.81 -3.08 2.67
N LEU A 126 -9.54 -2.71 2.85
CA LEU A 126 -9.17 -1.65 3.80
C LEU A 126 -9.74 -0.29 3.40
N VAL A 127 -9.74 0.07 2.12
CA VAL A 127 -10.35 1.32 1.66
C VAL A 127 -11.86 1.28 1.79
N ALA A 128 -12.49 0.15 1.46
CA ALA A 128 -13.94 0.02 1.48
C ALA A 128 -14.52 -0.06 2.91
N SER A 129 -13.78 -0.62 3.90
CA SER A 129 -14.31 -0.92 5.24
C SER A 129 -13.80 -0.02 6.37
N THR A 130 -12.64 0.67 6.21
CA THR A 130 -11.95 1.26 7.36
C THR A 130 -12.54 2.59 7.82
N LEU A 131 -12.99 3.44 6.91
CA LEU A 131 -13.40 4.81 7.20
C LEU A 131 -14.73 5.18 6.52
N THR A 132 -15.35 6.26 6.98
CA THR A 132 -16.58 6.83 6.40
C THR A 132 -16.30 8.22 5.82
N GLY A 133 -17.10 8.63 4.84
CA GLY A 133 -17.04 9.98 4.27
C GLY A 133 -15.73 10.29 3.52
N THR A 134 -15.33 11.56 3.50
CA THR A 134 -14.15 12.09 2.80
C THR A 134 -12.81 11.58 3.35
N ALA A 135 -12.77 11.19 4.63
CA ALA A 135 -11.59 10.62 5.26
C ALA A 135 -11.11 9.33 4.56
N ARG A 136 -12.03 8.57 3.97
CA ARG A 136 -11.76 7.35 3.21
C ARG A 136 -10.91 7.60 1.97
N LEU A 137 -11.17 8.69 1.25
CA LEU A 137 -10.40 9.09 0.08
C LEU A 137 -8.95 9.41 0.47
N TRP A 138 -8.77 10.23 1.50
CA TRP A 138 -7.44 10.59 1.99
C TRP A 138 -6.68 9.38 2.53
N TYR A 139 -7.37 8.46 3.20
CA TYR A 139 -6.76 7.21 3.64
C TYR A 139 -6.22 6.38 2.47
N ALA A 140 -6.97 6.27 1.37
CA ALA A 140 -6.53 5.58 0.16
C ALA A 140 -5.28 6.24 -0.45
N VAL A 141 -5.26 7.58 -0.52
CA VAL A 141 -4.11 8.36 -1.03
C VAL A 141 -2.87 8.15 -0.14
N PHE A 142 -3.01 8.31 1.18
CA PHE A 142 -1.88 8.13 2.10
C PHE A 142 -1.37 6.68 2.13
N ARG A 143 -2.26 5.72 1.94
CA ARG A 143 -1.87 4.33 1.77
C ARG A 143 -1.02 4.12 0.51
N LEU A 144 -1.40 4.74 -0.61
CA LEU A 144 -0.62 4.67 -1.85
C LEU A 144 0.75 5.35 -1.68
N ILE A 145 0.79 6.54 -1.07
CA ILE A 145 2.04 7.25 -0.75
C ILE A 145 2.96 6.38 0.12
N SER A 146 2.41 5.77 1.18
CA SER A 146 3.17 4.89 2.08
C SER A 146 3.70 3.64 1.36
N THR A 147 2.94 3.12 0.40
CA THR A 147 3.37 1.97 -0.43
C THR A 147 4.53 2.37 -1.35
N ILE A 148 4.43 3.52 -2.01
CA ILE A 148 5.50 4.07 -2.86
C ILE A 148 6.76 4.31 -2.02
N PHE A 149 6.61 4.94 -0.86
CA PHE A 149 7.72 5.20 0.06
C PHE A 149 8.42 3.90 0.47
N GLY A 150 7.68 2.87 0.93
CA GLY A 150 8.25 1.58 1.30
C GLY A 150 8.97 0.87 0.14
N ALA A 151 8.43 0.98 -1.09
CA ALA A 151 9.07 0.43 -2.29
C ALA A 151 10.38 1.16 -2.63
N LEU A 152 10.41 2.49 -2.50
CA LEU A 152 11.61 3.31 -2.73
C LEU A 152 12.70 3.00 -1.71
N VAL A 153 12.36 2.91 -0.42
CA VAL A 153 13.32 2.55 0.63
C VAL A 153 13.91 1.16 0.37
N SER A 154 13.07 0.18 0.00
CA SER A 154 13.54 -1.16 -0.33
C SER A 154 14.51 -1.16 -1.51
N TRP A 155 14.21 -0.41 -2.57
CA TRP A 155 15.06 -0.29 -3.75
C TRP A 155 16.40 0.39 -3.41
N THR A 156 16.39 1.50 -2.68
CA THR A 156 17.60 2.24 -2.30
C THR A 156 18.52 1.40 -1.40
N VAL A 157 17.98 0.76 -0.37
CA VAL A 157 18.77 -0.11 0.52
C VAL A 157 19.35 -1.30 -0.24
N THR A 158 18.56 -1.94 -1.11
CA THR A 158 19.05 -3.05 -1.93
C THR A 158 20.16 -2.57 -2.89
N SER A 159 20.03 -1.39 -3.50
CA SER A 159 21.03 -0.82 -4.39
C SER A 159 22.36 -0.54 -3.67
N LEU A 160 22.30 0.08 -2.50
CA LEU A 160 23.47 0.40 -1.69
C LEU A 160 24.23 -0.86 -1.23
N MET A 161 23.47 -1.88 -0.76
CA MET A 161 24.09 -3.12 -0.27
C MET A 161 24.58 -4.05 -1.39
N THR A 162 24.10 -3.87 -2.63
CA THR A 162 24.60 -4.62 -3.79
C THR A 162 25.82 -3.95 -4.41
N SER A 163 25.86 -2.62 -4.41
CA SER A 163 27.01 -1.86 -4.93
C SER A 163 28.29 -2.09 -4.09
N GLY A 164 28.16 -2.23 -2.77
CA GLY A 164 29.28 -2.54 -1.89
C GLY A 164 29.93 -3.93 -2.11
N LYS A 165 29.21 -4.86 -2.76
CA LYS A 165 29.73 -6.20 -3.08
C LYS A 165 30.52 -6.29 -4.41
N GLN A 166 30.44 -5.27 -5.25
CA GLN A 166 31.20 -5.20 -6.50
C GLN A 166 32.55 -4.48 -6.33
N ALA A 167 32.82 -3.92 -5.16
CA ALA A 167 34.05 -3.17 -4.87
C ALA A 167 35.12 -4.02 -4.13
N ASP A 168 34.81 -5.26 -3.74
CA ASP A 168 35.72 -6.27 -3.18
C ASP A 168 35.96 -7.40 -4.21
#